data_7e0db4de25eda6a843b5cd39e130d8fa
#
_entry.id   7e0db4de25eda6a843b5cd39e130d8fa
#
_cell.length_a   1.000
_cell.length_b   1.000
_cell.length_c   1.000
_cell.angle_alpha   90.00
_cell.angle_beta   90.00
_cell.angle_gamma   90.00
#
_symmetry.space_group_name_H-M   'P 1'
#
loop_
_entity.id
_entity.type
_entity.pdbx_description
1 polymer ?
#
loop_
_entity_poly.entity_id
_entity_poly.type
_entity_poly.pdbx_seq_one_letter_code
_entity_poly.pdbx_strand_id
1 'polypeptide(L)'
;DSDRSASQKFTQLPALEVQTPNVEYAEKWKKYSLRAMKLVTDISIWSEQVVAREIAARIPKGTTLFISSSRPIRDIEGFAGARSGVETFANRGLAGIDGNISTALGIASQRTATIAVLGDLGFLHDLTGLIQKEAINLKIFVINNDGGGIFSTLSQRGVDGFEDVFGTPHGLDIP
;
A
#
# COMPACT_ATOMS: atom_id res chain seq x y z
N ASP A 1 14.40 -0.35 -20.44
CA ASP A 1 14.14 1.11 -20.40
C ASP A 1 15.36 1.83 -20.97
N SER A 2 15.39 1.99 -22.32
CA SER A 2 16.55 2.55 -23.03
C SER A 2 16.73 4.05 -22.78
N ASP A 3 15.72 4.71 -22.22
CA ASP A 3 15.69 6.17 -22.09
C ASP A 3 16.21 6.70 -20.73
N ARG A 4 16.53 5.80 -19.81
CA ARG A 4 17.17 6.19 -18.56
C ARG A 4 18.67 6.10 -18.67
N SER A 5 19.35 7.24 -18.56
CA SER A 5 20.80 7.28 -18.47
C SER A 5 21.25 6.58 -17.18
N ALA A 6 22.03 5.53 -17.34
CA ALA A 6 22.71 4.88 -16.24
C ALA A 6 24.21 4.97 -16.44
N SER A 7 24.95 5.28 -15.38
CA SER A 7 26.42 5.34 -15.44
C SER A 7 27.05 3.99 -15.75
N GLN A 8 26.36 2.91 -15.36
CA GLN A 8 26.78 1.53 -15.63
C GLN A 8 25.55 0.66 -15.94
N LYS A 9 25.67 -0.23 -16.91
CA LYS A 9 24.64 -1.21 -17.29
C LYS A 9 25.25 -2.61 -17.22
N PHE A 10 24.56 -3.52 -16.55
CA PHE A 10 25.02 -4.90 -16.38
C PHE A 10 23.98 -5.85 -17.02
N THR A 11 24.44 -6.83 -17.78
CA THR A 11 23.62 -7.94 -18.29
C THR A 11 23.51 -9.08 -17.29
N GLN A 12 24.45 -9.14 -16.33
CA GLN A 12 24.45 -10.05 -15.20
C GLN A 12 24.84 -9.30 -13.95
N LEU A 13 24.35 -9.74 -12.80
CA LEU A 13 24.78 -9.16 -11.51
C LEU A 13 26.29 -9.36 -11.35
N PRO A 14 27.07 -8.30 -11.14
CA PRO A 14 28.48 -8.44 -10.84
C PRO A 14 28.68 -9.20 -9.52
N ALA A 15 29.79 -9.88 -9.39
CA ALA A 15 30.17 -10.44 -8.10
C ALA A 15 30.30 -9.29 -7.08
N LEU A 16 29.45 -9.35 -6.03
CA LEU A 16 29.52 -8.36 -4.97
C LEU A 16 30.68 -8.72 -4.04
N GLU A 17 31.66 -7.82 -3.91
CA GLU A 17 32.63 -7.91 -2.84
C GLU A 17 31.93 -7.71 -1.51
N VAL A 18 32.00 -8.71 -0.62
CA VAL A 18 31.47 -8.60 0.74
C VAL A 18 32.35 -7.63 1.50
N GLN A 19 31.91 -6.40 1.66
CA GLN A 19 32.60 -5.42 2.48
C GLN A 19 32.46 -5.78 3.97
N THR A 20 33.49 -5.46 4.76
CA THR A 20 33.39 -5.60 6.21
C THR A 20 32.22 -4.77 6.73
N PRO A 21 31.27 -5.37 7.48
CA PRO A 21 30.11 -4.65 7.97
C PRO A 21 30.52 -3.47 8.87
N ASN A 22 29.96 -2.30 8.60
CA ASN A 22 30.09 -1.17 9.51
C ASN A 22 29.15 -1.35 10.71
N VAL A 23 29.68 -1.91 11.78
CA VAL A 23 28.91 -2.28 12.98
C VAL A 23 28.29 -1.03 13.62
N GLU A 24 29.01 0.08 13.71
CA GLU A 24 28.49 1.33 14.29
C GLU A 24 27.29 1.87 13.51
N TYR A 25 27.38 1.84 12.18
CA TYR A 25 26.27 2.24 11.30
C TYR A 25 25.04 1.33 11.50
N ALA A 26 25.25 0.03 11.53
CA ALA A 26 24.17 -0.93 11.74
C ALA A 26 23.49 -0.75 13.11
N GLU A 27 24.24 -0.52 14.18
CA GLU A 27 23.70 -0.27 15.53
C GLU A 27 22.92 1.06 15.60
N LYS A 28 23.38 2.11 14.94
CA LYS A 28 22.63 3.37 14.82
C LYS A 28 21.28 3.14 14.13
N TRP A 29 21.27 2.43 12.99
CA TRP A 29 20.03 2.10 12.28
C TRP A 29 19.08 1.29 13.16
N LYS A 30 19.56 0.26 13.82
CA LYS A 30 18.78 -0.57 14.73
C LYS A 30 18.15 0.26 15.85
N LYS A 31 18.93 1.14 16.48
CA LYS A 31 18.44 2.02 17.54
C LYS A 31 17.30 2.94 17.06
N TYR A 32 17.49 3.59 15.90
CA TYR A 32 16.46 4.49 15.35
C TYR A 32 15.23 3.72 14.86
N SER A 33 15.42 2.55 14.26
CA SER A 33 14.32 1.68 13.85
C SER A 33 13.45 1.25 15.03
N LEU A 34 14.06 0.81 16.13
CA LEU A 34 13.32 0.46 17.35
C LEU A 34 12.54 1.65 17.92
N ARG A 35 13.15 2.84 17.90
CA ARG A 35 12.47 4.07 18.35
C ARG A 35 11.30 4.43 17.44
N ALA A 36 11.47 4.35 16.13
CA ALA A 36 10.40 4.58 15.15
C ALA A 36 9.25 3.57 15.33
N MET A 37 9.57 2.27 15.46
CA MET A 37 8.56 1.24 15.71
C MET A 37 7.77 1.51 16.99
N LYS A 38 8.45 1.97 18.07
CA LYS A 38 7.75 2.34 19.30
C LYS A 38 6.77 3.50 19.06
N LEU A 39 7.19 4.55 18.39
CA LEU A 39 6.32 5.69 18.07
C LEU A 39 5.09 5.24 17.25
N VAL A 40 5.28 4.38 16.25
CA VAL A 40 4.19 3.82 15.45
C VAL A 40 3.23 2.99 16.32
N THR A 41 3.76 2.20 17.24
CA THR A 41 2.95 1.38 18.16
C THR A 41 2.13 2.24 19.13
N ASP A 42 2.69 3.35 19.58
CA ASP A 42 2.06 4.26 20.55
C ASP A 42 0.97 5.16 19.91
N ILE A 43 0.79 5.15 18.58
CA ILE A 43 -0.32 5.87 17.92
C ILE A 43 -1.66 5.26 18.38
N SER A 44 -2.44 6.04 19.11
CA SER A 44 -3.75 5.65 19.66
C SER A 44 -4.93 6.31 18.95
N ILE A 45 -4.68 7.41 18.23
CA ILE A 45 -5.72 8.13 17.49
C ILE A 45 -6.09 7.32 16.26
N TRP A 46 -7.40 7.04 16.09
CA TRP A 46 -7.91 6.34 14.91
C TRP A 46 -7.53 7.10 13.63
N SER A 47 -6.84 6.43 12.75
CA SER A 47 -6.25 7.02 11.54
C SER A 47 -5.93 5.92 10.53
N GLU A 48 -5.68 6.30 9.27
CA GLU A 48 -5.28 5.38 8.21
C GLU A 48 -4.06 4.52 8.60
N GLN A 49 -3.11 5.12 9.31
CA GLN A 49 -1.92 4.44 9.82
C GLN A 49 -2.25 3.35 10.83
N VAL A 50 -3.19 3.63 11.74
CA VAL A 50 -3.67 2.64 12.71
C VAL A 50 -4.44 1.55 12.00
N VAL A 51 -5.29 1.88 11.02
CA VAL A 51 -6.01 0.89 10.21
C VAL A 51 -5.03 -0.04 9.49
N ALA A 52 -4.00 0.50 8.85
CA ALA A 52 -2.97 -0.28 8.15
C ALA A 52 -2.24 -1.24 9.11
N ARG A 53 -1.85 -0.76 10.28
CA ARG A 53 -1.23 -1.56 11.34
C ARG A 53 -2.14 -2.69 11.79
N GLU A 54 -3.40 -2.40 12.08
CA GLU A 54 -4.37 -3.37 12.59
C GLU A 54 -4.74 -4.43 11.54
N ILE A 55 -4.91 -4.03 10.28
CA ILE A 55 -5.13 -4.98 9.17
C ILE A 55 -3.95 -5.95 9.11
N ALA A 56 -2.72 -5.43 8.99
CA ALA A 56 -1.54 -6.27 8.88
C ALA A 56 -1.36 -7.20 10.09
N ALA A 57 -1.64 -6.72 11.31
CA ALA A 57 -1.52 -7.51 12.52
C ALA A 57 -2.52 -8.68 12.59
N ARG A 58 -3.71 -8.53 11.99
CA ARG A 58 -4.82 -9.48 12.13
C ARG A 58 -5.05 -10.39 10.93
N ILE A 59 -4.43 -10.13 9.80
CA ILE A 59 -4.52 -11.01 8.62
C ILE A 59 -4.04 -12.42 9.02
N PRO A 60 -4.84 -13.48 8.81
CA PRO A 60 -4.43 -14.84 9.09
C PRO A 60 -3.25 -15.28 8.21
N LYS A 61 -2.39 -16.14 8.72
CA LYS A 61 -1.37 -16.82 7.90
C LYS A 61 -2.04 -17.64 6.79
N GLY A 62 -1.43 -17.65 5.62
CA GLY A 62 -1.96 -18.31 4.42
C GLY A 62 -2.96 -17.47 3.64
N THR A 63 -3.31 -16.27 4.11
CA THR A 63 -4.11 -15.31 3.36
C THR A 63 -3.23 -14.56 2.37
N THR A 64 -3.76 -14.31 1.19
CA THR A 64 -3.15 -13.41 0.20
C THR A 64 -3.65 -11.98 0.42
N LEU A 65 -2.76 -11.01 0.41
CA LEU A 65 -3.05 -9.59 0.57
C LEU A 65 -2.80 -8.86 -0.74
N PHE A 66 -3.82 -8.20 -1.27
CA PHE A 66 -3.68 -7.23 -2.35
C PHE A 66 -3.78 -5.81 -1.79
N ILE A 67 -2.86 -4.92 -2.17
CA ILE A 67 -2.83 -3.56 -1.68
C ILE A 67 -2.87 -2.60 -2.88
N SER A 68 -3.85 -1.69 -2.90
CA SER A 68 -3.96 -0.72 -3.97
C SER A 68 -2.91 0.38 -3.87
N SER A 69 -2.71 1.06 -4.99
CA SER A 69 -1.89 2.26 -5.08
C SER A 69 -2.39 3.38 -4.16
N SER A 70 -1.67 4.50 -4.13
CA SER A 70 -1.96 5.68 -3.31
C SER A 70 -1.63 5.49 -1.82
N ARG A 71 -2.52 5.85 -0.90
CA ARG A 71 -2.29 5.77 0.55
C ARG A 71 -2.16 4.34 1.05
N PRO A 72 -3.04 3.39 0.66
CA PRO A 72 -3.02 2.05 1.27
C PRO A 72 -1.66 1.37 1.26
N ILE A 73 -0.95 1.36 0.11
CA ILE A 73 0.38 0.71 0.04
C ILE A 73 1.41 1.45 0.89
N ARG A 74 1.34 2.77 0.97
CA ARG A 74 2.28 3.58 1.76
C ARG A 74 2.06 3.42 3.24
N ASP A 75 0.81 3.36 3.66
CA ASP A 75 0.47 3.22 5.08
C ASP A 75 0.80 1.81 5.58
N ILE A 76 0.56 0.77 4.79
CA ILE A 76 0.97 -0.58 5.14
C ILE A 76 2.51 -0.69 5.17
N GLU A 77 3.22 -0.15 4.18
CA GLU A 77 4.69 -0.16 4.18
C GLU A 77 5.29 0.61 5.37
N GLY A 78 4.70 1.75 5.71
CA GLY A 78 5.24 2.63 6.75
C GLY A 78 4.88 2.24 8.18
N PHE A 79 3.71 1.63 8.39
CA PHE A 79 3.14 1.46 9.73
C PHE A 79 2.81 0.00 10.10
N ALA A 80 2.80 -0.91 9.15
CA ALA A 80 2.59 -2.32 9.44
C ALA A 80 3.87 -2.99 9.94
N GLY A 81 3.73 -3.85 10.93
CA GLY A 81 4.82 -4.71 11.36
C GLY A 81 5.12 -5.80 10.32
N ALA A 82 6.35 -6.27 10.28
CA ALA A 82 6.73 -7.37 9.40
C ALA A 82 5.88 -8.63 9.67
N ARG A 83 5.39 -9.26 8.61
CA ARG A 83 4.54 -10.46 8.66
C ARG A 83 5.13 -11.57 7.81
N SER A 84 5.23 -12.75 8.39
CA SER A 84 5.51 -13.99 7.66
C SER A 84 4.23 -14.75 7.34
N GLY A 85 4.21 -15.48 6.22
CA GLY A 85 3.08 -16.32 5.84
C GLY A 85 1.89 -15.56 5.25
N VAL A 86 2.10 -14.33 4.80
CA VAL A 86 1.16 -13.53 4.00
C VAL A 86 1.84 -13.20 2.68
N GLU A 87 1.28 -13.69 1.59
CA GLU A 87 1.75 -13.34 0.24
C GLU A 87 1.11 -12.00 -0.15
N THR A 88 1.92 -11.04 -0.60
CA THR A 88 1.44 -9.68 -0.86
C THR A 88 1.61 -9.31 -2.33
N PHE A 89 0.57 -8.74 -2.91
CA PHE A 89 0.53 -8.22 -4.28
C PHE A 89 0.12 -6.75 -4.31
N ALA A 90 0.61 -6.04 -5.30
CA ALA A 90 0.24 -4.66 -5.58
C ALA A 90 0.50 -4.31 -7.05
N ASN A 91 -0.33 -3.46 -7.63
CA ASN A 91 -0.07 -2.89 -8.95
C ASN A 91 1.01 -1.82 -8.83
N ARG A 92 2.29 -2.20 -9.15
CA ARG A 92 3.43 -1.26 -9.00
C ARG A 92 4.03 -0.99 -10.36
N GLY A 93 4.37 -1.07 -11.21
CA GLY A 93 4.86 -0.64 -12.54
C GLY A 93 3.92 0.40 -13.13
N LEU A 94 2.71 0.01 -13.45
CA LEU A 94 1.59 0.88 -13.80
C LEU A 94 0.70 1.00 -12.56
N ALA A 95 0.93 2.01 -11.75
CA ALA A 95 0.34 2.15 -10.41
C ALA A 95 -0.89 3.09 -10.43
N GLY A 96 -1.82 2.86 -11.37
CA GLY A 96 -3.11 3.54 -11.42
C GLY A 96 -4.03 3.17 -10.26
N ILE A 97 -5.10 3.93 -10.11
CA ILE A 97 -6.17 3.62 -9.15
C ILE A 97 -7.31 2.82 -9.80
N ASP A 98 -7.28 2.67 -11.10
CA ASP A 98 -8.15 1.82 -11.92
C ASP A 98 -7.73 0.35 -11.85
N GLY A 99 -8.66 -0.57 -12.15
CA GLY A 99 -8.40 -2.01 -12.25
C GLY A 99 -7.98 -2.71 -10.96
N ASN A 100 -8.12 -2.08 -9.80
CA ASN A 100 -7.69 -2.66 -8.53
C ASN A 100 -8.59 -3.80 -8.05
N ILE A 101 -9.91 -3.66 -8.18
CA ILE A 101 -10.87 -4.71 -7.84
C ILE A 101 -10.70 -5.89 -8.79
N SER A 102 -10.62 -5.61 -10.10
CA SER A 102 -10.43 -6.63 -11.13
C SER A 102 -9.14 -7.44 -10.91
N THR A 103 -8.04 -6.76 -10.54
CA THR A 103 -6.78 -7.43 -10.19
C THR A 103 -6.94 -8.28 -8.93
N ALA A 104 -7.56 -7.75 -7.89
CA ALA A 104 -7.79 -8.48 -6.65
C ALA A 104 -8.65 -9.73 -6.86
N LEU A 105 -9.66 -9.64 -7.72
CA LEU A 105 -10.51 -10.78 -8.12
C LEU A 105 -9.73 -11.82 -8.91
N GLY A 106 -8.90 -11.39 -9.86
CA GLY A 106 -8.02 -12.30 -10.61
C GLY A 106 -7.06 -13.07 -9.69
N ILE A 107 -6.50 -12.40 -8.69
CA ILE A 107 -5.68 -13.05 -7.66
C ILE A 107 -6.53 -14.02 -6.83
N ALA A 108 -7.68 -13.56 -6.36
CA ALA A 108 -8.56 -14.35 -5.48
C ALA A 108 -9.09 -15.61 -6.16
N SER A 109 -9.29 -15.60 -7.48
CA SER A 109 -9.70 -16.80 -8.24
C SER A 109 -8.68 -17.93 -8.19
N GLN A 110 -7.44 -17.65 -7.86
CA GLN A 110 -6.33 -18.60 -7.77
C GLN A 110 -5.83 -18.83 -6.33
N ARG A 111 -6.58 -18.35 -5.34
CA ARG A 111 -6.18 -18.40 -3.93
C ARG A 111 -7.35 -18.85 -3.04
N THR A 112 -7.02 -19.45 -1.92
CA THR A 112 -8.03 -19.95 -0.96
C THR A 112 -8.71 -18.81 -0.19
N ALA A 113 -8.00 -17.73 0.09
CA ALA A 113 -8.52 -16.54 0.75
C ALA A 113 -7.70 -15.32 0.35
N THR A 114 -8.37 -14.26 -0.05
CA THR A 114 -7.74 -13.00 -0.43
C THR A 114 -8.40 -11.84 0.32
N ILE A 115 -7.57 -10.92 0.79
CA ILE A 115 -7.97 -9.65 1.35
C ILE A 115 -7.41 -8.55 0.45
N ALA A 116 -8.25 -7.60 0.05
CA ALA A 116 -7.83 -6.41 -0.67
C ALA A 116 -8.01 -5.18 0.21
N VAL A 117 -7.03 -4.27 0.17
CA VAL A 117 -7.09 -2.97 0.85
C VAL A 117 -7.01 -1.87 -0.19
N LEU A 118 -8.08 -1.12 -0.32
CA LEU A 118 -8.24 -0.07 -1.32
C LEU A 118 -8.57 1.27 -0.65
N GLY A 119 -8.18 2.37 -1.30
CA GLY A 119 -8.78 3.67 -1.01
C GLY A 119 -10.14 3.80 -1.72
N ASP A 120 -10.94 4.74 -1.26
CA ASP A 120 -12.27 5.05 -1.78
C ASP A 120 -12.27 5.36 -3.29
N LEU A 121 -11.43 6.27 -3.75
CA LEU A 121 -11.34 6.59 -5.19
C LEU A 121 -10.90 5.37 -6.01
N GLY A 122 -9.95 4.57 -5.51
CA GLY A 122 -9.52 3.35 -6.19
C GLY A 122 -10.62 2.28 -6.24
N PHE A 123 -11.47 2.23 -5.22
CA PHE A 123 -12.65 1.38 -5.20
C PHE A 123 -13.71 1.87 -6.21
N LEU A 124 -14.02 3.16 -6.21
CA LEU A 124 -15.01 3.76 -7.10
C LEU A 124 -14.60 3.67 -8.58
N HIS A 125 -13.32 3.75 -8.89
CA HIS A 125 -12.82 3.67 -10.26
C HIS A 125 -12.94 2.27 -10.90
N ASP A 126 -13.15 1.22 -10.13
CA ASP A 126 -13.22 -0.15 -10.64
C ASP A 126 -14.44 -0.93 -10.13
N LEU A 127 -15.54 -0.22 -9.80
CA LEU A 127 -16.78 -0.85 -9.34
C LEU A 127 -17.31 -1.91 -10.30
N THR A 128 -17.09 -1.74 -11.60
CA THR A 128 -17.47 -2.72 -12.61
C THR A 128 -16.76 -4.06 -12.45
N GLY A 129 -15.61 -4.08 -11.80
CA GLY A 129 -14.92 -5.32 -11.42
C GLY A 129 -15.75 -6.23 -10.50
N LEU A 130 -16.71 -5.66 -9.75
CA LEU A 130 -17.60 -6.45 -8.89
C LEU A 130 -18.69 -7.19 -9.68
N ILE A 131 -18.88 -6.90 -10.96
CA ILE A 131 -19.86 -7.56 -11.83
C ILE A 131 -19.28 -8.92 -12.25
N GLN A 132 -19.55 -9.94 -11.45
CA GLN A 132 -19.09 -11.31 -11.70
C GLN A 132 -20.18 -12.32 -11.29
N LYS A 133 -20.13 -13.51 -11.90
CA LYS A 133 -21.10 -14.58 -11.65
C LYS A 133 -20.63 -15.61 -10.63
N GLU A 134 -19.31 -15.74 -10.46
CA GLU A 134 -18.72 -16.77 -9.62
C GLU A 134 -18.49 -16.26 -8.19
N ALA A 135 -18.74 -17.12 -7.20
CA ALA A 135 -18.40 -16.81 -5.82
C ALA A 135 -16.88 -16.92 -5.63
N ILE A 136 -16.25 -15.81 -5.30
CA ILE A 136 -14.81 -15.73 -5.03
C ILE A 136 -14.59 -15.32 -3.56
N ASN A 137 -13.69 -16.00 -2.87
CA ASN A 137 -13.36 -15.67 -1.48
C ASN A 137 -12.42 -14.45 -1.42
N LEU A 138 -13.01 -13.28 -1.66
CA LEU A 138 -12.37 -11.98 -1.58
C LEU A 138 -13.09 -11.12 -0.54
N LYS A 139 -12.33 -10.55 0.40
CA LYS A 139 -12.80 -9.50 1.31
C LYS A 139 -12.12 -8.18 0.92
N ILE A 140 -12.90 -7.14 0.78
CA ILE A 140 -12.38 -5.81 0.40
C ILE A 140 -12.54 -4.88 1.60
N PHE A 141 -11.44 -4.29 2.06
CA PHE A 141 -11.42 -3.18 3.00
C PHE A 141 -11.26 -1.89 2.21
N VAL A 142 -12.27 -1.03 2.26
CA VAL A 142 -12.21 0.31 1.67
C VAL A 142 -11.89 1.31 2.76
N ILE A 143 -10.78 2.02 2.60
CA ILE A 143 -10.40 3.13 3.46
C ILE A 143 -10.98 4.38 2.83
N ASN A 144 -12.14 4.83 3.36
CA ASN A 144 -12.83 6.01 2.89
C ASN A 144 -12.37 7.24 3.67
N ASN A 145 -11.63 8.11 3.01
CA ASN A 145 -11.21 9.41 3.53
C ASN A 145 -11.80 10.58 2.74
N ASP A 146 -12.85 10.29 1.97
CA ASP A 146 -13.62 11.25 1.16
C ASP A 146 -12.78 11.89 0.06
N GLY A 147 -11.94 11.10 -0.63
CA GLY A 147 -11.27 11.57 -1.83
C GLY A 147 -9.75 11.38 -1.88
N GLY A 148 -9.07 12.36 -2.48
CA GLY A 148 -7.64 12.33 -2.77
C GLY A 148 -6.73 12.66 -1.57
N GLY A 149 -6.96 12.09 -0.39
CA GLY A 149 -6.22 12.39 0.85
C GLY A 149 -4.70 12.33 0.75
N ILE A 150 -4.15 11.55 -0.20
CA ILE A 150 -2.71 11.51 -0.46
C ILE A 150 -2.14 12.88 -0.87
N PHE A 151 -2.91 13.68 -1.59
CA PHE A 151 -2.45 14.96 -2.10
C PHE A 151 -2.26 16.01 -1.00
N SER A 152 -2.87 15.82 0.18
CA SER A 152 -2.63 16.68 1.34
C SER A 152 -1.18 16.69 1.82
N THR A 153 -0.34 15.76 1.35
CA THR A 153 1.10 15.72 1.60
C THR A 153 1.91 16.58 0.63
N LEU A 154 1.29 17.13 -0.41
CA LEU A 154 1.94 17.98 -1.39
C LEU A 154 2.13 19.41 -0.87
N SER A 155 3.14 20.09 -1.40
CA SER A 155 3.43 21.50 -1.10
C SER A 155 2.32 22.46 -1.54
N GLN A 156 1.47 22.05 -2.47
CA GLN A 156 0.32 22.80 -2.97
C GLN A 156 -0.86 22.83 -1.99
N ARG A 157 -0.83 22.08 -0.89
CA ARG A 157 -1.88 22.10 0.11
C ARG A 157 -2.14 23.54 0.61
N GLY A 158 -3.41 23.94 0.60
CA GLY A 158 -3.84 25.26 1.04
C GLY A 158 -3.86 26.34 -0.05
N VAL A 159 -3.54 25.97 -1.31
CA VAL A 159 -3.79 26.85 -2.47
C VAL A 159 -5.29 26.85 -2.78
N ASP A 160 -5.82 27.98 -3.21
CA ASP A 160 -7.23 28.11 -3.63
C ASP A 160 -7.59 27.06 -4.68
N GLY A 161 -8.73 26.38 -4.49
CA GLY A 161 -9.19 25.30 -5.37
C GLY A 161 -8.48 23.96 -5.15
N PHE A 162 -7.56 23.86 -4.18
CA PHE A 162 -6.84 22.60 -3.92
C PHE A 162 -7.79 21.43 -3.63
N GLU A 163 -8.81 21.64 -2.80
CA GLU A 163 -9.75 20.58 -2.42
C GLU A 163 -10.61 20.13 -3.61
N ASP A 164 -10.96 21.06 -4.50
CA ASP A 164 -11.76 20.74 -5.70
C ASP A 164 -10.96 19.95 -6.74
N VAL A 165 -9.66 20.24 -6.88
CA VAL A 165 -8.80 19.67 -7.95
C VAL A 165 -8.05 18.43 -7.49
N PHE A 166 -7.56 18.41 -6.26
CA PHE A 166 -6.76 17.32 -5.70
C PHE A 166 -7.49 16.53 -4.62
N GLY A 167 -8.19 17.20 -3.71
CA GLY A 167 -8.99 16.56 -2.67
C GLY A 167 -10.14 15.76 -3.28
N THR A 168 -10.83 16.34 -4.25
CA THR A 168 -11.94 15.72 -4.98
C THR A 168 -12.91 14.97 -4.05
N PRO A 169 -13.46 15.64 -3.01
CA PRO A 169 -14.36 14.98 -2.07
C PRO A 169 -15.62 14.51 -2.80
N HIS A 170 -16.06 13.29 -2.55
CA HIS A 170 -17.20 12.70 -3.25
C HIS A 170 -18.47 12.62 -2.39
N GLY A 171 -18.36 12.76 -1.07
CA GLY A 171 -19.49 12.75 -0.14
C GLY A 171 -20.29 11.44 -0.10
N LEU A 172 -19.73 10.33 -0.60
CA LEU A 172 -20.42 9.05 -0.65
C LEU A 172 -20.20 8.24 0.62
N ASP A 173 -21.27 7.64 1.12
CA ASP A 173 -21.20 6.58 2.10
C ASP A 173 -20.95 5.26 1.36
N ILE A 174 -19.77 4.68 1.60
CA ILE A 174 -19.36 3.40 1.01
C ILE A 174 -19.59 2.33 2.07
N PRO A 175 -20.48 1.35 1.84
CA PRO A 175 -20.88 0.35 2.82
C PRO A 175 -19.77 -0.64 3.22
#